data_202186c0b7d8830e94e3d783358f0f84
#
_entry.id   202186c0b7d8830e94e3d783358f0f84
#
_cell.length_a   1.000
_cell.length_b   1.000
_cell.length_c   1.000
_cell.angle_alpha   90.00
_cell.angle_beta   90.00
_cell.angle_gamma   90.00
#
_symmetry.space_group_name_H-M   'P 1'
#
loop_
_entity.id
_entity.type
_entity.pdbx_description
1 polymer ?
#
loop_
_entity_poly.entity_id
_entity_poly.type
_entity_poly.pdbx_seq_one_letter_code
_entity_poly.pdbx_strand_id
1 'polypeptide(L)'
;WQESGRWEQYGPELARLKDRHERDFCLGPTHEEVITELAKSEIKSYKRLPINYFQIQTKFRDEIRPRFGVMRSREFVMKDAYSFHEDYASLEKTYWRMHEAYSTIFDRLGLDYRPVEADTGSIGGSHSHEFHVLADSGEDDIAFSTESDFAANVELAEALTPDAVPAEHEPMTVFDTPDIKTIDALEKKHGVAASASIKTLFVEARMANWWRLSCVAIISSIKSKPRNXX
;
A
#
# COMPACT_ATOMS: atom_id res chain seq x y z
N TRP A 1 -13.40 -13.78 -11.97
CA TRP A 1 -12.22 -12.98 -12.31
C TRP A 1 -12.40 -12.25 -13.65
N GLN A 2 -12.83 -12.95 -14.69
CA GLN A 2 -13.10 -12.32 -16.00
C GLN A 2 -14.28 -11.33 -15.92
N GLU A 3 -15.37 -11.71 -15.25
CA GLU A 3 -16.55 -10.86 -15.06
C GLU A 3 -16.23 -9.55 -14.33
N SER A 4 -15.35 -9.60 -13.35
CA SER A 4 -14.94 -8.41 -12.57
C SER A 4 -13.88 -7.57 -13.29
N GLY A 5 -13.27 -8.09 -14.36
CA GLY A 5 -12.14 -7.46 -15.05
C GLY A 5 -10.80 -7.68 -14.34
N ARG A 6 -10.81 -8.24 -13.13
CA ARG A 6 -9.59 -8.42 -12.34
C ARG A 6 -8.67 -9.51 -12.89
N TRP A 7 -9.16 -10.35 -13.80
CA TRP A 7 -8.31 -11.31 -14.51
C TRP A 7 -7.11 -10.61 -15.16
N GLU A 8 -7.34 -9.42 -15.74
CA GLU A 8 -6.27 -8.61 -16.35
C GLU A 8 -5.64 -7.64 -15.37
N GLN A 9 -6.45 -7.00 -14.55
CA GLN A 9 -6.01 -5.92 -13.65
C GLN A 9 -5.11 -6.38 -12.52
N TYR A 10 -5.29 -7.62 -12.04
CA TYR A 10 -4.55 -8.12 -10.87
C TYR A 10 -3.05 -8.24 -11.12
N GLY A 11 -2.67 -8.45 -12.37
CA GLY A 11 -1.26 -8.48 -12.74
C GLY A 11 -0.62 -9.86 -12.59
N PRO A 12 0.71 -9.90 -12.52
CA PRO A 12 1.46 -11.16 -12.59
C PRO A 12 1.36 -12.03 -11.34
N GLU A 13 0.96 -11.48 -10.21
CA GLU A 13 0.79 -12.26 -8.98
C GLU A 13 -0.39 -13.24 -9.06
N LEU A 14 -1.30 -13.06 -10.01
CA LEU A 14 -2.38 -14.02 -10.25
C LEU A 14 -1.80 -15.22 -11.02
N ALA A 15 -1.60 -16.34 -10.31
CA ALA A 15 -1.07 -17.57 -10.91
C ALA A 15 -2.13 -18.20 -11.80
N ARG A 16 -1.96 -18.06 -13.10
CA ARG A 16 -2.88 -18.57 -14.12
C ARG A 16 -2.40 -19.93 -14.64
N LEU A 17 -3.34 -20.81 -14.88
CA LEU A 17 -3.05 -22.16 -15.38
C LEU A 17 -4.17 -22.63 -16.29
N LYS A 18 -3.92 -23.71 -17.00
CA LYS A 18 -4.93 -24.33 -17.84
C LYS A 18 -5.19 -25.76 -17.35
N ASP A 19 -6.45 -26.16 -17.41
CA ASP A 19 -6.79 -27.56 -17.13
C ASP A 19 -6.52 -28.43 -18.38
N ARG A 20 -6.79 -29.73 -18.28
CA ARG A 20 -6.60 -30.68 -19.38
C ARG A 20 -7.48 -30.42 -20.60
N HIS A 21 -8.47 -29.54 -20.49
CA HIS A 21 -9.37 -29.15 -21.57
C HIS A 21 -9.06 -27.72 -22.08
N GLU A 22 -7.88 -27.18 -21.75
CA GLU A 22 -7.40 -25.86 -22.14
C GLU A 22 -8.27 -24.69 -21.61
N ARG A 23 -9.04 -24.94 -20.55
CA ARG A 23 -9.83 -23.88 -19.91
C ARG A 23 -8.97 -23.13 -18.91
N ASP A 24 -9.15 -21.81 -18.84
CA ASP A 24 -8.40 -20.95 -17.95
C ASP A 24 -8.85 -21.12 -16.49
N PHE A 25 -7.87 -21.23 -15.61
CA PHE A 25 -8.04 -21.28 -14.17
C PHE A 25 -7.01 -20.37 -13.52
N CYS A 26 -7.21 -20.07 -12.25
CA CYS A 26 -6.20 -19.40 -11.42
C CYS A 26 -6.23 -19.96 -10.01
N LEU A 27 -5.09 -19.85 -9.34
CA LEU A 27 -5.04 -20.05 -7.91
C LEU A 27 -5.47 -18.74 -7.23
N GLY A 28 -6.31 -18.83 -6.21
CA GLY A 28 -6.91 -17.63 -5.59
C GLY A 28 -5.92 -16.85 -4.75
N PRO A 29 -5.54 -15.63 -5.17
CA PRO A 29 -4.70 -14.76 -4.32
C PRO A 29 -5.54 -14.05 -3.27
N THR A 30 -6.83 -13.96 -3.50
CA THR A 30 -7.87 -13.41 -2.62
C THR A 30 -9.21 -13.96 -3.10
N HIS A 31 -10.27 -13.85 -2.34
CA HIS A 31 -11.53 -14.51 -2.67
C HIS A 31 -12.75 -13.58 -2.79
N GLU A 32 -12.56 -12.30 -3.13
CA GLU A 32 -13.67 -11.36 -3.33
C GLU A 32 -14.64 -11.87 -4.39
N GLU A 33 -14.13 -12.36 -5.52
CA GLU A 33 -14.96 -12.90 -6.60
C GLU A 33 -15.75 -14.12 -6.13
N VAL A 34 -15.09 -15.02 -5.41
CA VAL A 34 -15.69 -16.27 -4.94
C VAL A 34 -16.82 -15.99 -3.95
N ILE A 35 -16.55 -15.13 -2.96
CA ILE A 35 -17.54 -14.83 -1.91
C ILE A 35 -18.69 -13.97 -2.46
N THR A 36 -18.41 -13.11 -3.46
CA THR A 36 -19.45 -12.32 -4.12
C THR A 36 -20.40 -13.23 -4.90
N GLU A 37 -19.87 -14.23 -5.60
CA GLU A 37 -20.71 -15.19 -6.31
C GLU A 37 -21.55 -16.04 -5.32
N LEU A 38 -20.96 -16.43 -4.20
CA LEU A 38 -21.72 -17.11 -3.13
C LEU A 38 -22.84 -16.21 -2.59
N ALA A 39 -22.51 -14.96 -2.26
CA ALA A 39 -23.47 -13.98 -1.75
C ALA A 39 -24.62 -13.78 -2.75
N LYS A 40 -24.30 -13.64 -4.05
CA LYS A 40 -25.26 -13.52 -5.14
C LYS A 40 -26.22 -14.71 -5.18
N SER A 41 -25.72 -15.92 -4.92
CA SER A 41 -26.54 -17.13 -4.92
C SER A 41 -27.38 -17.28 -3.66
N GLU A 42 -26.92 -16.77 -2.50
CA GLU A 42 -27.56 -16.99 -1.20
C GLU A 42 -28.46 -15.84 -0.76
N ILE A 43 -28.10 -14.60 -1.10
CA ILE A 43 -28.83 -13.40 -0.64
C ILE A 43 -29.94 -13.10 -1.66
N LYS A 44 -31.17 -13.46 -1.31
CA LYS A 44 -32.33 -13.28 -2.19
C LYS A 44 -33.19 -12.06 -1.79
N SER A 45 -32.78 -11.32 -0.75
CA SER A 45 -33.51 -10.15 -0.29
C SER A 45 -32.58 -9.23 0.49
N TYR A 46 -32.69 -7.93 0.25
CA TYR A 46 -31.96 -6.91 1.01
C TYR A 46 -32.24 -7.00 2.52
N LYS A 47 -33.38 -7.58 2.91
CA LYS A 47 -33.74 -7.75 4.34
C LYS A 47 -32.78 -8.70 5.08
N ARG A 48 -31.94 -9.43 4.36
CA ARG A 48 -30.91 -10.28 4.97
C ARG A 48 -29.63 -9.52 5.27
N LEU A 49 -29.50 -8.28 4.80
CA LEU A 49 -28.34 -7.44 5.04
C LEU A 49 -28.47 -6.70 6.37
N PRO A 50 -27.38 -6.36 7.05
CA PRO A 50 -26.00 -6.73 6.66
C PRO A 50 -25.67 -8.17 7.00
N ILE A 51 -24.73 -8.74 6.24
CA ILE A 51 -24.24 -10.10 6.48
C ILE A 51 -22.71 -10.10 6.37
N ASN A 52 -22.04 -10.91 7.18
CA ASN A 52 -20.59 -11.01 7.18
C ASN A 52 -20.22 -12.51 7.11
N TYR A 53 -19.59 -12.88 5.99
CA TYR A 53 -19.03 -14.22 5.82
C TYR A 53 -17.56 -14.21 6.17
N PHE A 54 -17.04 -15.32 6.67
CA PHE A 54 -15.62 -15.48 6.86
C PHE A 54 -15.18 -16.89 6.49
N GLN A 55 -13.88 -17.00 6.25
CA GLN A 55 -13.27 -18.30 6.00
C GLN A 55 -11.85 -18.32 6.57
N ILE A 56 -11.32 -19.51 6.76
CA ILE A 56 -9.91 -19.75 7.01
C ILE A 56 -9.47 -20.64 5.85
N GLN A 57 -8.68 -20.11 4.94
CA GLN A 57 -8.41 -20.77 3.67
C GLN A 57 -7.05 -20.38 3.12
N THR A 58 -6.45 -21.29 2.37
CA THR A 58 -5.19 -21.07 1.67
C THR A 58 -5.38 -20.08 0.54
N LYS A 59 -4.42 -19.16 0.41
CA LYS A 59 -4.29 -18.23 -0.70
C LYS A 59 -2.97 -18.51 -1.41
N PHE A 60 -2.89 -18.15 -2.68
CA PHE A 60 -1.66 -18.28 -3.45
C PHE A 60 -1.43 -16.99 -4.24
N ARG A 61 -0.28 -16.36 -4.02
CA ARG A 61 0.19 -15.21 -4.79
C ARG A 61 1.52 -15.57 -5.43
N ASP A 62 1.64 -15.38 -6.73
CA ASP A 62 2.88 -15.73 -7.45
C ASP A 62 3.95 -14.64 -7.22
N GLU A 63 4.32 -14.49 -5.96
CA GLU A 63 5.28 -13.49 -5.48
C GLU A 63 6.63 -13.68 -6.15
N ILE A 64 7.13 -12.63 -6.77
CA ILE A 64 8.38 -12.67 -7.51
C ILE A 64 9.58 -12.94 -6.58
N ARG A 65 9.55 -12.45 -5.36
CA ARG A 65 10.65 -12.59 -4.39
C ARG A 65 10.12 -13.00 -3.00
N PRO A 66 9.76 -14.27 -2.83
CA PRO A 66 9.39 -14.73 -1.48
C PRO A 66 10.55 -14.48 -0.50
N ARG A 67 10.21 -13.99 0.69
CA ARG A 67 11.21 -13.66 1.71
C ARG A 67 10.58 -13.60 3.09
N PHE A 68 11.39 -13.43 4.12
CA PHE A 68 10.95 -13.36 5.53
C PHE A 68 10.16 -14.60 5.98
N GLY A 69 10.56 -15.77 5.48
CA GLY A 69 9.92 -17.03 5.86
C GLY A 69 8.45 -17.07 5.45
N VAL A 70 7.57 -17.29 6.41
CA VAL A 70 6.12 -17.39 6.15
C VAL A 70 5.45 -16.02 5.92
N MET A 71 6.12 -14.94 6.25
CA MET A 71 5.50 -13.61 6.20
C MET A 71 5.26 -13.15 4.76
N ARG A 72 6.13 -13.55 3.82
CA ARG A 72 5.95 -13.23 2.40
C ARG A 72 6.19 -14.46 1.55
N SER A 73 5.40 -15.49 1.81
CA SER A 73 5.43 -16.75 1.06
C SER A 73 4.39 -16.71 -0.07
N ARG A 74 4.57 -17.59 -1.06
CA ARG A 74 3.61 -17.69 -2.18
C ARG A 74 2.31 -18.36 -1.74
N GLU A 75 2.40 -19.34 -0.86
CA GLU A 75 1.23 -20.05 -0.33
C GLU A 75 1.13 -19.77 1.18
N PHE A 76 -0.04 -19.33 1.63
CA PHE A 76 -0.25 -18.98 3.03
C PHE A 76 -1.73 -19.14 3.39
N VAL A 77 -1.98 -19.34 4.68
CA VAL A 77 -3.34 -19.41 5.23
C VAL A 77 -3.77 -18.02 5.67
N MET A 78 -4.96 -17.62 5.26
CA MET A 78 -5.57 -16.35 5.63
C MET A 78 -6.90 -16.62 6.33
N LYS A 79 -7.18 -15.89 7.40
CA LYS A 79 -8.53 -15.72 7.88
C LYS A 79 -9.02 -14.43 7.24
N ASP A 80 -9.99 -14.53 6.37
CA ASP A 80 -10.53 -13.39 5.65
C ASP A 80 -12.04 -13.32 5.84
N ALA A 81 -12.57 -12.10 5.90
CA ALA A 81 -13.99 -11.86 6.11
C ALA A 81 -14.49 -10.83 5.10
N TYR A 82 -15.75 -10.99 4.68
CA TYR A 82 -16.36 -10.21 3.62
C TYR A 82 -17.76 -9.82 4.06
N SER A 83 -18.04 -8.54 4.15
CA SER A 83 -19.35 -8.05 4.58
C SER A 83 -20.10 -7.40 3.43
N PHE A 84 -21.41 -7.58 3.44
CA PHE A 84 -22.32 -7.06 2.42
C PHE A 84 -23.39 -6.23 3.13
N HIS A 85 -23.67 -5.06 2.59
CA HIS A 85 -24.49 -4.05 3.23
C HIS A 85 -25.49 -3.43 2.27
N GLU A 86 -26.59 -2.90 2.83
CA GLU A 86 -27.59 -2.19 2.05
C GLU A 86 -27.17 -0.74 1.74
N ASP A 87 -26.29 -0.17 2.57
CA ASP A 87 -25.82 1.20 2.37
C ASP A 87 -24.44 1.41 3.01
N TYR A 88 -23.85 2.55 2.73
CA TYR A 88 -22.49 2.91 3.19
C TYR A 88 -22.44 3.05 4.72
N ALA A 89 -23.47 3.61 5.35
CA ALA A 89 -23.47 3.79 6.81
C ALA A 89 -23.41 2.45 7.55
N SER A 90 -24.12 1.44 7.03
CA SER A 90 -24.08 0.09 7.54
C SER A 90 -22.69 -0.54 7.37
N LEU A 91 -22.07 -0.33 6.21
CA LEU A 91 -20.71 -0.80 5.92
C LEU A 91 -19.71 -0.16 6.89
N GLU A 92 -19.76 1.17 7.01
CA GLU A 92 -18.83 1.92 7.86
C GLU A 92 -18.89 1.45 9.32
N LYS A 93 -20.10 1.22 9.84
CA LYS A 93 -20.29 0.69 11.18
C LYS A 93 -19.59 -0.66 11.38
N THR A 94 -19.68 -1.55 10.40
CA THR A 94 -19.03 -2.86 10.44
C THR A 94 -17.52 -2.71 10.30
N TYR A 95 -17.07 -1.81 9.44
CA TYR A 95 -15.64 -1.51 9.25
C TYR A 95 -14.98 -1.11 10.59
N TRP A 96 -15.58 -0.17 11.30
CA TRP A 96 -15.02 0.29 12.58
C TRP A 96 -15.09 -0.78 13.67
N ARG A 97 -16.11 -1.65 13.65
CA ARG A 97 -16.15 -2.82 14.53
C ARG A 97 -15.01 -3.80 14.25
N MET A 98 -14.67 -3.98 12.98
CA MET A 98 -13.54 -4.84 12.60
C MET A 98 -12.22 -4.20 13.01
N HIS A 99 -12.09 -2.88 12.86
CA HIS A 99 -10.93 -2.12 13.34
C HIS A 99 -10.73 -2.34 14.85
N GLU A 100 -11.80 -2.19 15.64
CA GLU A 100 -11.78 -2.43 17.09
C GLU A 100 -11.40 -3.88 17.42
N ALA A 101 -11.91 -4.83 16.64
CA ALA A 101 -11.58 -6.26 16.84
C ALA A 101 -10.10 -6.52 16.58
N TYR A 102 -9.54 -5.94 15.52
CA TYR A 102 -8.09 -6.08 15.24
C TYR A 102 -7.25 -5.45 16.35
N SER A 103 -7.62 -4.25 16.81
CA SER A 103 -6.94 -3.61 17.95
C SER A 103 -6.93 -4.55 19.17
N THR A 104 -8.10 -5.13 19.49
CA THR A 104 -8.22 -6.09 20.60
C THR A 104 -7.29 -7.30 20.43
N ILE A 105 -7.17 -7.81 19.20
CA ILE A 105 -6.28 -8.95 18.91
C ILE A 105 -4.83 -8.58 19.20
N PHE A 106 -4.36 -7.44 18.67
CA PHE A 106 -2.97 -7.00 18.84
C PHE A 106 -2.67 -6.69 20.31
N ASP A 107 -3.63 -6.07 21.03
CA ASP A 107 -3.52 -5.82 22.47
C ASP A 107 -3.34 -7.12 23.26
N ARG A 108 -4.18 -8.13 22.96
CA ARG A 108 -4.12 -9.45 23.63
C ARG A 108 -2.81 -10.18 23.35
N LEU A 109 -2.22 -9.94 22.19
CA LEU A 109 -0.91 -10.51 21.84
C LEU A 109 0.25 -9.74 22.47
N GLY A 110 -0.02 -8.58 23.08
CA GLY A 110 1.00 -7.75 23.72
C GLY A 110 1.93 -7.08 22.72
N LEU A 111 1.43 -6.76 21.51
CA LEU A 111 2.25 -6.17 20.45
C LEU A 111 2.16 -4.64 20.50
N ASP A 112 3.29 -3.99 20.25
CA ASP A 112 3.31 -2.54 20.01
C ASP A 112 3.01 -2.32 18.52
N TYR A 113 1.89 -1.71 18.23
CA TYR A 113 1.38 -1.60 16.86
C TYR A 113 0.76 -0.24 16.60
N ARG A 114 0.60 0.09 15.33
CA ARG A 114 -0.15 1.27 14.90
C ARG A 114 -1.09 0.89 13.76
N PRO A 115 -2.39 1.18 13.90
CA PRO A 115 -3.28 1.18 12.73
C PRO A 115 -2.88 2.37 11.85
N VAL A 116 -2.64 2.14 10.58
CA VAL A 116 -2.21 3.18 9.64
C VAL A 116 -3.12 3.20 8.43
N GLU A 117 -3.38 4.38 7.90
CA GLU A 117 -4.03 4.51 6.60
C GLU A 117 -3.10 3.98 5.52
N ALA A 118 -3.65 3.16 4.65
CA ALA A 118 -2.90 2.43 3.64
C ALA A 118 -3.55 2.54 2.26
N ASP A 119 -2.74 2.38 1.23
CA ASP A 119 -3.22 2.31 -0.14
C ASP A 119 -4.04 1.03 -0.34
N THR A 120 -5.14 1.11 -1.08
CA THR A 120 -6.00 -0.04 -1.34
C THR A 120 -5.41 -1.05 -2.33
N GLY A 121 -4.36 -0.65 -3.04
CA GLY A 121 -3.63 -1.53 -3.95
C GLY A 121 -4.49 -2.11 -5.07
N SER A 122 -4.09 -3.27 -5.54
CA SER A 122 -4.78 -3.97 -6.64
C SER A 122 -6.17 -4.51 -6.26
N ILE A 123 -6.49 -4.54 -4.96
CA ILE A 123 -7.80 -4.97 -4.48
C ILE A 123 -8.84 -3.87 -4.74
N GLY A 124 -8.42 -2.60 -4.61
CA GLY A 124 -9.30 -1.45 -4.82
C GLY A 124 -10.10 -1.09 -3.58
N GLY A 125 -10.89 -0.04 -3.67
CA GLY A 125 -11.70 0.48 -2.57
C GLY A 125 -11.36 1.94 -2.28
N SER A 126 -12.06 2.54 -1.31
CA SER A 126 -11.91 3.95 -0.97
C SER A 126 -11.13 4.20 0.32
N HIS A 127 -11.09 3.23 1.21
CA HIS A 127 -10.39 3.33 2.50
C HIS A 127 -9.75 2.00 2.85
N SER A 128 -8.58 2.05 3.45
CA SER A 128 -7.89 0.86 3.93
C SER A 128 -7.08 1.22 5.18
N HIS A 129 -7.01 0.30 6.12
CA HIS A 129 -6.09 0.39 7.26
C HIS A 129 -5.28 -0.89 7.33
N GLU A 130 -4.04 -0.74 7.72
CA GLU A 130 -3.14 -1.84 8.04
C GLU A 130 -2.71 -1.71 9.50
N PHE A 131 -2.58 -2.84 10.17
CA PHE A 131 -2.11 -2.88 11.55
C PHE A 131 -0.63 -3.28 11.53
N HIS A 132 0.24 -2.30 11.70
CA HIS A 132 1.69 -2.49 11.63
C HIS A 132 2.27 -2.69 13.03
N VAL A 133 2.94 -3.82 13.24
CA VAL A 133 3.73 -4.05 14.44
C VAL A 133 5.05 -3.30 14.29
N LEU A 134 5.40 -2.50 15.28
CA LEU A 134 6.62 -1.69 15.24
C LEU A 134 7.83 -2.59 15.50
N ALA A 135 8.77 -2.60 14.56
CA ALA A 135 9.98 -3.41 14.63
C ALA A 135 11.10 -2.80 13.78
N ASP A 136 12.32 -2.88 14.30
CA ASP A 136 13.49 -2.36 13.57
C ASP A 136 13.81 -3.16 12.31
N SER A 137 13.30 -4.38 12.21
CA SER A 137 13.57 -5.29 11.10
C SER A 137 12.46 -5.32 10.05
N GLY A 138 11.54 -4.37 10.11
CA GLY A 138 10.40 -4.32 9.19
C GLY A 138 10.77 -3.93 7.77
N GLU A 139 9.84 -4.11 6.86
CA GLU A 139 9.99 -3.84 5.43
C GLU A 139 9.55 -2.43 5.07
N ASP A 140 8.47 -1.97 5.69
CA ASP A 140 7.83 -0.69 5.38
C ASP A 140 8.10 0.35 6.46
N ASP A 141 8.20 1.58 6.04
CA ASP A 141 8.31 2.73 6.94
C ASP A 141 6.95 3.36 7.15
N ILE A 142 6.63 3.67 8.41
CA ILE A 142 5.42 4.45 8.72
C ILE A 142 5.79 5.77 9.37
N ALA A 143 4.97 6.79 9.13
CA ALA A 143 5.04 8.07 9.80
C ALA A 143 3.94 8.10 10.87
N PHE A 144 4.30 8.37 12.11
CA PHE A 144 3.30 8.48 13.17
C PHE A 144 3.63 9.61 14.14
N SER A 145 2.60 10.15 14.77
CA SER A 145 2.73 11.20 15.77
C SER A 145 3.02 10.59 17.14
N THR A 146 3.85 11.28 17.92
CA THR A 146 4.04 10.94 19.33
C THR A 146 3.05 11.68 20.23
N GLU A 147 2.26 12.59 19.65
CA GLU A 147 1.35 13.46 20.41
C GLU A 147 -0.12 13.28 20.04
N SER A 148 -0.41 12.52 18.98
CA SER A 148 -1.77 12.26 18.51
C SER A 148 -1.88 10.85 17.94
N ASP A 149 -3.07 10.47 17.54
CA ASP A 149 -3.33 9.14 16.97
C ASP A 149 -2.97 9.04 15.48
N PHE A 150 -2.38 10.08 14.89
CA PHE A 150 -2.01 10.05 13.47
C PHE A 150 -0.96 8.98 13.20
N ALA A 151 -1.24 8.13 12.22
CA ALA A 151 -0.28 7.18 11.66
C ALA A 151 -0.66 6.89 10.20
N ALA A 152 0.33 6.88 9.32
CA ALA A 152 0.12 6.60 7.90
C ALA A 152 1.37 5.95 7.31
N ASN A 153 1.18 5.13 6.30
CA ASN A 153 2.31 4.67 5.48
C ASN A 153 2.98 5.92 4.87
N VAL A 154 4.31 5.93 4.79
CA VAL A 154 5.06 7.11 4.29
C VAL A 154 4.63 7.51 2.87
N GLU A 155 4.11 6.58 2.10
CA GLU A 155 3.60 6.87 0.75
C GLU A 155 2.32 7.72 0.78
N LEU A 156 1.55 7.64 1.86
CA LEU A 156 0.31 8.39 2.06
C LEU A 156 0.48 9.58 3.02
N ALA A 157 1.55 9.60 3.80
CA ALA A 157 1.78 10.67 4.78
C ALA A 157 1.95 11.99 4.06
N GLU A 158 1.09 12.95 4.36
CA GLU A 158 1.14 14.28 3.75
C GLU A 158 2.34 15.05 4.29
N ALA A 159 3.20 15.49 3.38
CA ALA A 159 4.35 16.31 3.72
C ALA A 159 3.94 17.78 3.74
N LEU A 160 4.12 18.43 4.87
CA LEU A 160 3.90 19.86 4.97
C LEU A 160 5.09 20.60 4.36
N THR A 161 4.80 21.46 3.41
CA THR A 161 5.83 22.32 2.82
C THR A 161 6.13 23.46 3.79
N PRO A 162 7.37 23.63 4.22
CA PRO A 162 7.71 24.79 5.05
C PRO A 162 7.39 26.09 4.32
N ASP A 163 7.03 27.12 5.05
CA ASP A 163 6.82 28.44 4.47
C ASP A 163 8.05 28.84 3.66
N ALA A 164 7.84 29.08 2.36
CA ALA A 164 8.96 29.45 1.50
C ALA A 164 9.43 30.87 1.82
N VAL A 165 10.64 30.97 2.28
CA VAL A 165 11.30 32.27 2.38
C VAL A 165 11.81 32.60 0.97
N PRO A 166 11.36 33.67 0.34
CA PRO A 166 11.85 34.02 -0.99
C PRO A 166 13.37 34.16 -0.96
N ALA A 167 14.05 33.31 -1.71
CA ALA A 167 15.51 33.44 -1.83
C ALA A 167 15.83 34.62 -2.75
N GLU A 168 16.90 35.34 -2.45
CA GLU A 168 17.41 36.35 -3.36
C GLU A 168 17.82 35.69 -4.67
N HIS A 169 17.47 36.35 -5.76
CA HIS A 169 17.82 35.86 -7.11
C HIS A 169 19.34 35.93 -7.30
N GLU A 170 19.95 34.76 -7.42
CA GLU A 170 21.36 34.64 -7.76
C GLU A 170 21.51 34.44 -9.29
N PRO A 171 22.59 34.95 -9.90
CA PRO A 171 22.86 34.67 -11.31
C PRO A 171 23.03 33.17 -11.54
N MET A 172 22.51 32.69 -12.67
CA MET A 172 22.67 31.30 -13.08
C MET A 172 24.16 30.97 -13.28
N THR A 173 24.64 29.93 -12.61
CA THR A 173 26.00 29.45 -12.80
C THR A 173 25.97 28.03 -13.33
N VAL A 174 26.98 27.66 -14.10
CA VAL A 174 27.14 26.33 -14.69
C VAL A 174 28.44 25.72 -14.16
N PHE A 175 28.36 24.48 -13.72
CA PHE A 175 29.53 23.74 -13.27
C PHE A 175 29.46 22.28 -13.76
N ASP A 176 30.62 21.71 -13.99
CA ASP A 176 30.70 20.34 -14.50
C ASP A 176 30.49 19.32 -13.38
N THR A 177 29.71 18.31 -13.68
CA THR A 177 29.40 17.24 -12.72
C THR A 177 29.84 15.85 -13.23
N PRO A 178 31.13 15.68 -13.65
CA PRO A 178 31.57 14.38 -14.14
C PRO A 178 31.42 13.32 -13.04
N ASP A 179 30.82 12.20 -13.40
CA ASP A 179 30.61 11.02 -12.53
C ASP A 179 29.72 11.26 -11.30
N ILE A 180 29.03 12.38 -11.21
CA ILE A 180 28.06 12.66 -10.14
C ILE A 180 26.69 12.16 -10.59
N LYS A 181 26.16 11.13 -9.89
CA LYS A 181 24.88 10.51 -10.21
C LYS A 181 23.85 10.61 -9.08
N THR A 182 24.26 11.09 -7.93
CA THR A 182 23.36 11.21 -6.77
C THR A 182 23.43 12.62 -6.17
N ILE A 183 22.37 13.01 -5.50
CA ILE A 183 22.30 14.31 -4.81
C ILE A 183 23.34 14.37 -3.69
N ASP A 184 23.54 13.27 -2.94
CA ASP A 184 24.57 13.19 -1.90
C ASP A 184 25.97 13.46 -2.46
N ALA A 185 26.27 12.92 -3.65
CA ALA A 185 27.58 13.17 -4.28
C ALA A 185 27.70 14.64 -4.73
N LEU A 186 26.59 15.24 -5.18
CA LEU A 186 26.55 16.67 -5.55
C LEU A 186 26.80 17.54 -4.33
N GLU A 187 26.13 17.25 -3.22
CA GLU A 187 26.31 17.97 -1.96
C GLU A 187 27.75 17.88 -1.46
N LYS A 188 28.34 16.69 -1.44
CA LYS A 188 29.70 16.48 -0.97
C LYS A 188 30.75 17.17 -1.84
N LYS A 189 30.57 17.18 -3.16
CA LYS A 189 31.59 17.70 -4.09
C LYS A 189 31.44 19.20 -4.35
N HIS A 190 30.23 19.70 -4.42
CA HIS A 190 29.96 21.09 -4.83
C HIS A 190 29.29 21.92 -3.72
N GLY A 191 28.97 21.34 -2.59
CA GLY A 191 28.33 22.05 -1.49
C GLY A 191 26.88 22.44 -1.74
N VAL A 192 26.25 21.87 -2.78
CA VAL A 192 24.84 22.14 -3.11
C VAL A 192 23.97 21.33 -2.17
N ALA A 193 23.32 21.98 -1.23
CA ALA A 193 22.47 21.28 -0.25
C ALA A 193 21.36 20.48 -0.95
N ALA A 194 21.03 19.31 -0.41
CA ALA A 194 19.95 18.50 -0.94
C ALA A 194 18.63 19.29 -0.99
N SER A 195 18.39 20.13 0.02
CA SER A 195 17.20 21.00 0.08
C SER A 195 17.16 22.07 -1.03
N ALA A 196 18.31 22.38 -1.62
CA ALA A 196 18.41 23.34 -2.73
C ALA A 196 18.38 22.63 -4.10
N SER A 197 18.29 21.30 -4.11
CA SER A 197 18.34 20.52 -5.35
C SER A 197 16.94 20.12 -5.83
N ILE A 198 16.72 20.22 -7.14
CA ILE A 198 15.48 19.76 -7.76
C ILE A 198 15.79 18.48 -8.55
N LYS A 199 15.15 17.38 -8.18
CA LYS A 199 15.26 16.13 -8.92
C LYS A 199 14.15 16.06 -9.97
N THR A 200 14.53 15.94 -11.21
CA THR A 200 13.59 15.82 -12.33
C THR A 200 13.63 14.37 -12.84
N LEU A 201 12.46 13.76 -12.92
CA LEU A 201 12.28 12.43 -13.48
C LEU A 201 11.46 12.53 -14.77
N PHE A 202 11.87 11.77 -15.76
CA PHE A 202 11.13 11.64 -17.01
C PHE A 202 10.46 10.26 -17.01
N VAL A 203 9.16 10.25 -17.24
CA VAL A 203 8.39 9.01 -17.33
C VAL A 203 7.71 8.95 -18.69
N GLU A 204 7.73 7.76 -19.29
CA GLU A 204 7.06 7.52 -20.55
C GLU A 204 5.57 7.31 -20.29
N ALA A 205 4.74 8.17 -20.85
CA ALA A 205 3.30 8.05 -20.72
C ALA A 205 2.74 7.13 -21.81
N ARG A 206 1.57 6.56 -21.55
CA ARG A 206 0.91 5.56 -22.40
C ARG A 206 0.65 6.00 -23.87
N MET A 207 0.73 7.31 -24.15
CA MET A 207 0.51 7.86 -25.49
C MET A 207 1.78 8.41 -26.15
N ALA A 208 2.93 7.82 -25.86
CA ALA A 208 4.23 8.18 -26.46
C ALA A 208 4.69 9.61 -26.18
N ASN A 209 4.13 10.26 -25.17
CA ASN A 209 4.59 11.57 -24.71
C ASN A 209 5.38 11.40 -23.40
N TRP A 210 6.41 12.22 -23.24
CA TRP A 210 7.21 12.23 -22.03
C TRP A 210 6.61 13.23 -21.03
N TRP A 211 6.42 12.78 -19.79
CA TRP A 211 6.03 13.65 -18.69
C TRP A 211 7.23 13.95 -17.82
N ARG A 212 7.36 15.20 -17.46
CA ARG A 212 8.41 15.64 -16.55
C ARG A 212 7.82 15.82 -15.15
N LEU A 213 8.36 15.09 -14.21
CA LEU A 213 8.03 15.23 -12.79
C LEU A 213 9.24 15.86 -12.11
N SER A 214 9.06 17.01 -11.50
CA SER A 214 10.12 17.68 -10.75
C SER A 214 9.71 17.81 -9.28
N CYS A 215 10.58 17.38 -8.41
CA CYS A 215 10.38 17.53 -6.98
C CYS A 215 11.65 18.05 -6.32
N VAL A 216 11.49 18.82 -5.28
CA VAL A 216 12.65 19.25 -4.48
C VAL A 216 13.20 18.02 -3.78
N ALA A 217 14.49 17.85 -3.83
CA ALA A 217 15.16 16.68 -3.22
C ALA A 217 15.27 16.82 -1.71
N ILE A 218 14.15 17.15 -1.11
CA ILE A 218 14.11 17.21 0.36
C ILE A 218 13.52 15.94 0.84
N ILE A 219 14.21 15.08 1.38
CA ILE A 219 13.61 14.21 2.37
C ILE A 219 14.72 13.40 3.01
N SER A 220 15.58 14.07 3.70
CA SER A 220 16.47 13.37 4.60
C SER A 220 16.22 13.70 6.07
N SER A 221 15.13 14.41 6.38
CA SER A 221 14.93 14.87 7.74
C SER A 221 13.81 14.17 8.51
N ILE A 222 13.24 13.13 7.97
CA ILE A 222 12.44 12.23 8.81
C ILE A 222 13.43 11.28 9.48
N LYS A 223 13.96 11.75 10.59
CA LYS A 223 14.90 10.93 11.38
C LYS A 223 14.14 9.88 12.19
N SER A 224 14.67 8.70 12.19
CA SER A 224 14.27 7.54 13.00
C SER A 224 12.85 7.08 12.75
N LYS A 225 12.77 6.25 11.76
CA LYS A 225 11.56 5.51 11.43
C LYS A 225 11.62 4.15 12.09
N PRO A 226 10.70 3.80 12.98
CA PRO A 226 10.53 2.39 13.29
C PRO A 226 10.14 1.67 12.00
N ARG A 227 10.80 0.60 11.66
CA ARG A 227 10.45 -0.25 10.53
C ARG A 227 9.43 -1.27 10.98
N ASN A 228 8.59 -1.62 10.13
CA ASN A 228 7.45 -2.49 10.44
C ASN A 228 7.55 -3.85 9.81
N UNK A 229 7.08 -4.80 10.52
CA UNK A 229 6.97 -6.14 10.12
C UNK A 229 5.62 -6.41 9.70
N UNK A 230 5.41 -6.50 8.67
CA UNK A 230 4.18 -6.86 8.17
C UNK A 230 3.64 -8.03 8.53
#